data_b8076b72ccf5df94d8de774a770c6a21
#
_entry.id   b8076b72ccf5df94d8de774a770c6a21
#
_cell.length_a   1.000
_cell.length_b   1.000
_cell.length_c   1.000
_cell.angle_alpha   90.00
_cell.angle_beta   90.00
_cell.angle_gamma   90.00
#
_symmetry.space_group_name_H-M   'P 1'
#
loop_
_entity.id
_entity.type
_entity.pdbx_description
1 polymer ?
#
loop_
_entity_poly.entity_id
_entity_poly.type
_entity_poly.pdbx_seq_one_letter_code
_entity_poly.pdbx_strand_id
1 'polypeptide(L)'
;MSNNTITRVAILWQHVTGYVHAALQGLLAVDGVELFVVQQSTQANTPFQATFDHRCRFIQLDSPQADSTGWFDAMLDFQPQVALISAKRDARYLRAARQLKQQGCWVVWGQDRLLRVPVQDTYQQLLGRILRGWQHYDAAFVPGHKGAQYARHVGFAENRIFQGLYTCDTNLFRPIGIGRHAVSDEREPNQWPAVFLFIGQLIERKGIDVLLEAYQKYRAQCGGTPWELWVVGQGPYAAHLENQAGIRLCGFRTPQECAQLMAEAGVFILPSLWDHWGVVVHEATCAGLPVIASHGCGATADLVRDGFNGYTYPAPDADYLAHLLGISGNRQWARALGANSLQLSYQFDPARFAYLVLEYIPSVLQNT
;
A
#
# COMPACT_ATOMS: atom_id res chain seq x y z
N MET A 1 10.13 5.69 37.45
CA MET A 1 8.78 5.07 37.38
C MET A 1 8.11 5.68 36.16
N SER A 2 8.17 5.01 35.02
CA SER A 2 7.48 5.47 33.80
C SER A 2 5.97 5.33 34.05
N ASN A 3 5.25 6.46 34.05
CA ASN A 3 3.79 6.44 33.97
C ASN A 3 3.42 5.68 32.68
N ASN A 4 2.99 4.45 32.84
CA ASN A 4 2.52 3.62 31.73
C ASN A 4 1.12 4.15 31.32
N THR A 5 1.09 5.30 30.64
CA THR A 5 -0.15 5.89 30.14
C THR A 5 -0.61 5.05 28.96
N ILE A 6 -1.74 4.35 29.11
CA ILE A 6 -2.33 3.55 28.02
C ILE A 6 -2.81 4.51 26.93
N THR A 7 -2.34 4.29 25.70
CA THR A 7 -2.82 5.02 24.52
C THR A 7 -3.83 4.15 23.76
N ARG A 8 -5.05 4.67 23.63
CA ARG A 8 -6.18 3.98 23.00
C ARG A 8 -6.43 4.54 21.61
N VAL A 9 -6.45 3.68 20.61
CA VAL A 9 -6.67 4.05 19.20
C VAL A 9 -7.88 3.29 18.65
N ALA A 10 -8.83 4.01 18.07
CA ALA A 10 -9.95 3.42 17.35
C ALA A 10 -9.68 3.41 15.84
N ILE A 11 -9.98 2.28 15.19
CA ILE A 11 -9.80 2.09 13.75
C ILE A 11 -11.15 1.64 13.17
N LEU A 12 -11.79 2.51 12.38
CA LEU A 12 -13.02 2.20 11.69
C LEU A 12 -12.73 2.05 10.21
N TRP A 13 -12.66 0.82 9.73
CA TRP A 13 -12.12 0.53 8.39
C TRP A 13 -13.12 -0.26 7.54
N GLN A 14 -13.03 -0.10 6.21
CA GLN A 14 -13.89 -0.84 5.30
C GLN A 14 -13.52 -2.33 5.30
N HIS A 15 -12.23 -2.63 5.09
CA HIS A 15 -11.68 -4.00 5.10
C HIS A 15 -10.29 -3.97 5.72
N VAL A 16 -10.03 -4.80 6.71
CA VAL A 16 -8.68 -5.04 7.23
C VAL A 16 -8.00 -6.07 6.32
N THR A 17 -7.23 -5.57 5.37
CA THR A 17 -6.39 -6.37 4.46
C THR A 17 -5.01 -6.60 5.08
N GLY A 18 -4.15 -7.42 4.46
CA GLY A 18 -2.83 -7.73 4.98
C GLY A 18 -1.97 -6.50 5.29
N TYR A 19 -2.00 -5.48 4.44
CA TYR A 19 -1.24 -4.25 4.66
C TYR A 19 -1.83 -3.34 5.76
N VAL A 20 -3.16 -3.32 5.93
CA VAL A 20 -3.79 -2.64 7.07
C VAL A 20 -3.44 -3.39 8.36
N HIS A 21 -3.52 -4.71 8.35
CA HIS A 21 -3.12 -5.54 9.48
C HIS A 21 -1.65 -5.28 9.88
N ALA A 22 -0.72 -5.22 8.91
CA ALA A 22 0.69 -4.90 9.19
C ALA A 22 0.85 -3.53 9.87
N ALA A 23 0.10 -2.50 9.44
CA ALA A 23 0.07 -1.20 10.09
C ALA A 23 -0.44 -1.27 11.54
N LEU A 24 -1.51 -2.05 11.78
CA LEU A 24 -2.07 -2.24 13.12
C LEU A 24 -1.15 -3.05 14.04
N GLN A 25 -0.43 -4.03 13.50
CA GLN A 25 0.62 -4.75 14.24
C GLN A 25 1.76 -3.79 14.64
N GLY A 26 2.09 -2.82 13.78
CA GLY A 26 3.03 -1.75 14.13
C GLY A 26 2.59 -0.91 15.35
N LEU A 27 1.29 -0.61 15.46
CA LEU A 27 0.73 0.04 16.67
C LEU A 27 0.85 -0.86 17.89
N LEU A 28 0.47 -2.14 17.78
CA LEU A 28 0.52 -3.11 18.88
C LEU A 28 1.96 -3.47 19.29
N ALA A 29 2.95 -3.21 18.46
CA ALA A 29 4.36 -3.35 18.83
C ALA A 29 4.84 -2.30 19.84
N VAL A 30 4.07 -1.21 20.02
CA VAL A 30 4.35 -0.18 21.02
C VAL A 30 3.69 -0.56 22.35
N ASP A 31 4.47 -0.53 23.44
CA ASP A 31 3.98 -0.83 24.77
C ASP A 31 2.90 0.16 25.22
N GLY A 32 1.87 -0.34 25.90
CA GLY A 32 0.77 0.48 26.41
C GLY A 32 -0.23 0.94 25.33
N VAL A 33 -0.19 0.40 24.12
CA VAL A 33 -1.19 0.68 23.08
C VAL A 33 -2.30 -0.37 23.11
N GLU A 34 -3.55 0.12 23.11
CA GLU A 34 -4.77 -0.68 22.96
C GLU A 34 -5.52 -0.26 21.72
N LEU A 35 -6.10 -1.21 20.98
CA LEU A 35 -6.86 -0.96 19.75
C LEU A 35 -8.31 -1.37 19.86
N PHE A 36 -9.18 -0.55 19.30
CA PHE A 36 -10.57 -0.89 19.02
C PHE A 36 -10.80 -0.83 17.51
N VAL A 37 -10.89 -1.99 16.87
CA VAL A 37 -10.97 -2.09 15.41
C VAL A 37 -12.35 -2.54 14.98
N VAL A 38 -12.99 -1.75 14.12
CA VAL A 38 -14.30 -2.08 13.52
C VAL A 38 -14.11 -2.22 12.01
N GLN A 39 -14.41 -3.40 11.50
CA GLN A 39 -14.42 -3.69 10.06
C GLN A 39 -15.84 -3.69 9.53
N GLN A 40 -16.09 -2.98 8.41
CA GLN A 40 -17.41 -2.85 7.82
C GLN A 40 -17.90 -4.14 7.16
N SER A 41 -17.05 -4.83 6.39
CA SER A 41 -17.42 -6.01 5.60
C SER A 41 -16.33 -7.06 5.58
N THR A 42 -16.75 -8.32 5.47
CA THR A 42 -15.85 -9.48 5.29
C THR A 42 -15.53 -9.76 3.82
N GLN A 43 -16.25 -9.16 2.87
CA GLN A 43 -16.05 -9.37 1.43
C GLN A 43 -14.83 -8.58 0.94
N ALA A 44 -13.64 -9.11 1.18
CA ALA A 44 -12.42 -8.63 0.55
C ALA A 44 -12.20 -9.34 -0.80
N ASN A 45 -11.65 -8.62 -1.79
CA ASN A 45 -11.24 -9.21 -3.07
C ASN A 45 -10.09 -10.23 -2.92
N THR A 46 -9.51 -10.33 -1.74
CA THR A 46 -8.46 -11.29 -1.38
C THR A 46 -8.80 -11.91 -0.02
N PRO A 47 -8.72 -13.24 0.12
CA PRO A 47 -8.96 -13.92 1.38
C PRO A 47 -7.84 -13.56 2.36
N PHE A 48 -8.16 -12.75 3.36
CA PHE A 48 -7.26 -12.41 4.46
C PHE A 48 -8.04 -12.45 5.78
N GLN A 49 -7.49 -13.13 6.78
CA GLN A 49 -8.04 -13.17 8.13
C GLN A 49 -7.09 -12.43 9.06
N ALA A 50 -7.52 -11.30 9.59
CA ALA A 50 -6.77 -10.56 10.59
C ALA A 50 -6.78 -11.30 11.93
N THR A 51 -5.61 -11.42 12.55
CA THR A 51 -5.46 -11.96 13.90
C THR A 51 -4.77 -10.93 14.78
N PHE A 52 -5.29 -10.72 15.98
CA PHE A 52 -4.75 -9.76 16.93
C PHE A 52 -4.58 -10.39 18.30
N ASP A 53 -3.72 -9.80 19.12
CA ASP A 53 -3.59 -10.18 20.53
C ASP A 53 -4.74 -9.57 21.38
N HIS A 54 -4.72 -9.84 22.70
CA HIS A 54 -5.74 -9.41 23.64
C HIS A 54 -5.89 -7.88 23.81
N ARG A 55 -4.93 -7.09 23.33
CA ARG A 55 -4.95 -5.62 23.36
C ARG A 55 -5.79 -5.02 22.23
N CYS A 56 -6.26 -5.85 21.29
CA CYS A 56 -7.12 -5.43 20.20
C CYS A 56 -8.50 -6.03 20.31
N ARG A 57 -9.51 -5.18 20.51
CA ARG A 57 -10.92 -5.57 20.35
C ARG A 57 -11.29 -5.41 18.88
N PHE A 58 -11.51 -6.55 18.20
CA PHE A 58 -11.82 -6.59 16.76
C PHE A 58 -13.29 -6.97 16.53
N ILE A 59 -14.02 -6.14 15.76
CA ILE A 59 -15.46 -6.31 15.47
C ILE A 59 -15.69 -6.25 13.96
N GLN A 60 -16.48 -7.20 13.45
CA GLN A 60 -16.92 -7.26 12.04
C GLN A 60 -18.42 -6.98 11.98
N LEU A 61 -18.84 -5.90 11.31
CA LEU A 61 -20.25 -5.45 11.32
C LEU A 61 -21.18 -6.34 10.48
N ASP A 62 -20.67 -6.96 9.42
CA ASP A 62 -21.48 -7.79 8.51
C ASP A 62 -21.40 -9.30 8.87
N SER A 63 -20.81 -9.65 10.02
CA SER A 63 -20.78 -11.04 10.48
C SER A 63 -22.14 -11.43 11.09
N PRO A 64 -22.72 -12.58 10.74
CA PRO A 64 -23.94 -13.09 11.40
C PRO A 64 -23.79 -13.31 12.91
N GLN A 65 -22.54 -13.43 13.38
CA GLN A 65 -22.19 -13.65 14.79
C GLN A 65 -21.87 -12.34 15.54
N ALA A 66 -21.81 -11.19 14.84
CA ALA A 66 -21.50 -9.92 15.47
C ALA A 66 -22.74 -9.39 16.20
N ASP A 67 -22.60 -9.07 17.47
CA ASP A 67 -23.51 -8.13 18.14
C ASP A 67 -23.34 -6.75 17.47
N SER A 68 -24.09 -6.54 16.39
CA SER A 68 -23.99 -5.34 15.56
C SER A 68 -24.56 -4.09 16.25
N THR A 69 -25.15 -4.23 17.44
CA THR A 69 -25.87 -3.13 18.13
C THR A 69 -25.01 -2.46 19.20
N GLY A 70 -24.16 -3.21 19.92
CA GLY A 70 -23.39 -2.69 21.06
C GLY A 70 -22.01 -2.12 20.73
N TRP A 71 -21.50 -2.31 19.49
CA TRP A 71 -20.13 -1.88 19.15
C TRP A 71 -19.92 -0.36 19.28
N PHE A 72 -20.96 0.41 19.00
CA PHE A 72 -20.87 1.87 19.00
C PHE A 72 -20.67 2.41 20.41
N ASP A 73 -21.50 1.96 21.36
CA ASP A 73 -21.39 2.36 22.75
C ASP A 73 -20.07 1.84 23.37
N ALA A 74 -19.71 0.60 23.07
CA ALA A 74 -18.43 0.04 23.49
C ALA A 74 -17.21 0.80 22.95
N MET A 75 -17.29 1.37 21.73
CA MET A 75 -16.25 2.23 21.18
C MET A 75 -16.18 3.57 21.92
N LEU A 76 -17.31 4.17 22.25
CA LEU A 76 -17.36 5.40 23.04
C LEU A 76 -16.83 5.19 24.46
N ASP A 77 -17.18 4.07 25.09
CA ASP A 77 -16.70 3.68 26.43
C ASP A 77 -15.20 3.37 26.42
N PHE A 78 -14.64 2.95 25.30
CA PHE A 78 -13.20 2.74 25.11
C PHE A 78 -12.40 4.04 25.21
N GLN A 79 -13.03 5.20 24.96
CA GLN A 79 -12.43 6.54 25.06
C GLN A 79 -11.09 6.68 24.31
N PRO A 80 -11.06 6.45 22.98
CA PRO A 80 -9.84 6.56 22.22
C PRO A 80 -9.33 8.00 22.16
N GLN A 81 -8.01 8.19 22.23
CA GLN A 81 -7.37 9.49 22.00
C GLN A 81 -7.28 9.84 20.52
N VAL A 82 -7.13 8.82 19.68
CA VAL A 82 -7.05 8.97 18.21
C VAL A 82 -7.99 7.98 17.55
N ALA A 83 -8.72 8.41 16.52
CA ALA A 83 -9.54 7.56 15.69
C ALA A 83 -9.17 7.72 14.22
N LEU A 84 -8.76 6.61 13.56
CA LEU A 84 -8.58 6.55 12.11
C LEU A 84 -9.86 6.00 11.48
N ILE A 85 -10.51 6.79 10.63
CA ILE A 85 -11.79 6.43 10.04
C ILE A 85 -11.70 6.46 8.53
N SER A 86 -11.94 5.31 7.87
CA SER A 86 -12.14 5.21 6.42
C SER A 86 -13.63 5.30 6.06
N ALA A 87 -14.02 4.91 4.84
CA ALA A 87 -15.42 4.72 4.44
C ALA A 87 -16.38 5.87 4.81
N LYS A 88 -15.96 7.11 4.58
CA LYS A 88 -16.69 8.36 4.91
C LYS A 88 -18.16 8.44 4.46
N ARG A 89 -18.64 7.52 3.62
CA ARG A 89 -20.04 7.47 3.16
C ARG A 89 -20.92 6.60 4.06
N ASP A 90 -20.33 5.84 4.99
CA ASP A 90 -21.09 5.06 5.95
C ASP A 90 -21.61 5.99 7.05
N ALA A 91 -22.95 6.07 7.17
CA ALA A 91 -23.60 6.92 8.15
C ALA A 91 -23.22 6.54 9.60
N ARG A 92 -22.93 5.26 9.86
CA ARG A 92 -22.49 4.75 11.18
C ARG A 92 -21.12 5.34 11.53
N TYR A 93 -20.17 5.37 10.58
CA TYR A 93 -18.84 5.91 10.76
C TYR A 93 -18.84 7.43 10.86
N LEU A 94 -19.72 8.12 10.12
CA LEU A 94 -19.92 9.57 10.29
C LEU A 94 -20.50 9.92 11.66
N ARG A 95 -21.45 9.12 12.17
CA ARG A 95 -21.96 9.27 13.53
C ARG A 95 -20.84 9.06 14.56
N ALA A 96 -20.04 8.02 14.39
CA ALA A 96 -18.89 7.74 15.25
C ALA A 96 -17.90 8.90 15.26
N ALA A 97 -17.52 9.43 14.09
CA ALA A 97 -16.63 10.58 13.97
C ALA A 97 -17.12 11.79 14.77
N ARG A 98 -18.42 12.11 14.68
CA ARG A 98 -19.03 13.23 15.44
C ARG A 98 -18.94 13.03 16.95
N GLN A 99 -19.33 11.85 17.44
CA GLN A 99 -19.37 11.56 18.87
C GLN A 99 -17.96 11.50 19.46
N LEU A 100 -17.02 10.84 18.80
CA LEU A 100 -15.64 10.78 19.23
C LEU A 100 -14.99 12.17 19.30
N LYS A 101 -15.26 13.02 18.31
CA LYS A 101 -14.77 14.40 18.33
C LYS A 101 -15.36 15.20 19.51
N GLN A 102 -16.62 15.01 19.86
CA GLN A 102 -17.26 15.65 21.03
C GLN A 102 -16.65 15.18 22.36
N GLN A 103 -16.08 13.97 22.39
CA GLN A 103 -15.37 13.44 23.55
C GLN A 103 -13.88 13.88 23.62
N GLY A 104 -13.42 14.72 22.67
CA GLY A 104 -12.04 15.20 22.63
C GLY A 104 -11.06 14.24 21.90
N CYS A 105 -11.57 13.21 21.22
CA CYS A 105 -10.76 12.34 20.38
C CYS A 105 -10.31 13.05 19.10
N TRP A 106 -9.03 12.91 18.71
CA TRP A 106 -8.54 13.33 17.40
C TRP A 106 -9.10 12.39 16.31
N VAL A 107 -9.93 12.93 15.44
CA VAL A 107 -10.59 12.15 14.38
C VAL A 107 -9.89 12.39 13.06
N VAL A 108 -9.21 11.37 12.56
CA VAL A 108 -8.38 11.43 11.36
C VAL A 108 -9.00 10.60 10.22
N TRP A 109 -9.17 11.24 9.08
CA TRP A 109 -9.70 10.56 7.90
C TRP A 109 -8.61 9.77 7.16
N GLY A 110 -8.68 8.44 7.21
CA GLY A 110 -7.85 7.54 6.42
C GLY A 110 -8.41 7.36 5.01
N GLN A 111 -7.62 7.68 3.97
CA GLN A 111 -8.08 7.55 2.59
C GLN A 111 -6.96 7.30 1.59
N ASP A 112 -7.27 6.58 0.51
CA ASP A 112 -6.33 6.17 -0.55
C ASP A 112 -6.71 6.65 -1.96
N ARG A 113 -7.68 7.54 -2.09
CA ARG A 113 -8.13 8.01 -3.40
C ARG A 113 -7.08 8.86 -4.09
N LEU A 114 -6.98 8.69 -5.40
CA LEU A 114 -6.16 9.51 -6.29
C LEU A 114 -7.04 10.50 -7.06
N LEU A 115 -6.48 11.65 -7.41
CA LEU A 115 -7.06 12.54 -8.42
C LEU A 115 -6.93 11.86 -9.79
N ARG A 116 -8.06 11.56 -10.44
CA ARG A 116 -8.09 10.93 -11.76
C ARG A 116 -8.06 11.93 -12.91
N VAL A 117 -8.47 13.19 -12.65
CA VAL A 117 -8.56 14.25 -13.67
C VAL A 117 -8.27 15.57 -12.98
N PRO A 118 -7.61 16.55 -13.64
CA PRO A 118 -7.60 17.92 -13.16
C PRO A 118 -9.04 18.42 -13.11
N VAL A 119 -9.61 18.52 -11.90
CA VAL A 119 -10.99 18.97 -11.76
C VAL A 119 -11.02 20.48 -11.88
N GLN A 120 -11.70 20.99 -12.91
CA GLN A 120 -11.93 22.41 -13.14
C GLN A 120 -12.98 23.03 -12.20
N ASP A 121 -13.52 22.29 -11.22
CA ASP A 121 -14.69 22.72 -10.45
C ASP A 121 -14.37 23.19 -9.03
N THR A 122 -14.03 24.48 -8.90
CA THR A 122 -13.95 25.20 -7.61
C THR A 122 -15.29 25.17 -6.83
N TYR A 123 -16.41 25.16 -7.54
CA TYR A 123 -17.75 25.15 -6.94
C TYR A 123 -18.12 23.80 -6.32
N GLN A 124 -17.80 22.71 -7.01
CA GLN A 124 -17.99 21.35 -6.45
C GLN A 124 -17.07 21.06 -5.26
N GLN A 125 -15.92 21.72 -5.20
CA GLN A 125 -15.02 21.64 -4.04
C GLN A 125 -15.64 22.31 -2.81
N LEU A 126 -16.23 23.49 -2.97
CA LEU A 126 -16.83 24.24 -1.88
C LEU A 126 -18.10 23.54 -1.33
N LEU A 127 -18.99 23.10 -2.21
CA LEU A 127 -20.14 22.29 -1.87
C LEU A 127 -19.74 20.94 -1.23
N GLY A 128 -18.65 20.35 -1.74
CA GLY A 128 -18.10 19.12 -1.18
C GLY A 128 -17.63 19.28 0.27
N ARG A 129 -17.09 20.43 0.66
CA ARG A 129 -16.69 20.73 2.04
C ARG A 129 -17.90 20.75 3.00
N ILE A 130 -18.98 21.40 2.58
CA ILE A 130 -20.17 21.60 3.42
C ILE A 130 -21.02 20.31 3.47
N LEU A 131 -21.23 19.64 2.33
CA LEU A 131 -22.16 18.52 2.22
C LEU A 131 -21.54 17.15 2.60
N ARG A 132 -20.20 17.05 2.68
CA ARG A 132 -19.52 15.76 2.86
C ARG A 132 -19.05 15.45 4.28
N GLY A 133 -19.35 16.31 5.25
CA GLY A 133 -19.04 16.05 6.67
C GLY A 133 -17.56 16.16 7.03
N TRP A 134 -16.73 16.86 6.22
CA TRP A 134 -15.30 17.07 6.50
C TRP A 134 -15.02 17.79 7.82
N GLN A 135 -15.98 18.59 8.31
CA GLN A 135 -15.90 19.28 9.60
C GLN A 135 -15.76 18.32 10.80
N HIS A 136 -16.05 17.04 10.61
CA HIS A 136 -15.93 16.02 11.66
C HIS A 136 -14.54 15.39 11.73
N TYR A 137 -13.67 15.71 10.78
CA TYR A 137 -12.29 15.22 10.74
C TYR A 137 -11.33 16.35 11.06
N ASP A 138 -10.35 16.09 11.91
CA ASP A 138 -9.30 17.05 12.29
C ASP A 138 -8.18 17.07 11.25
N ALA A 139 -7.94 15.95 10.59
CA ALA A 139 -6.89 15.77 9.58
C ALA A 139 -7.23 14.68 8.56
N ALA A 140 -6.47 14.65 7.47
CA ALA A 140 -6.42 13.55 6.51
C ALA A 140 -5.10 12.79 6.66
N PHE A 141 -5.15 11.47 6.71
CA PHE A 141 -3.99 10.58 6.67
C PHE A 141 -4.05 9.76 5.39
N VAL A 142 -3.06 9.88 4.55
CA VAL A 142 -3.05 9.39 3.17
C VAL A 142 -1.82 8.53 2.90
N PRO A 143 -1.85 7.64 1.89
CA PRO A 143 -0.73 6.75 1.62
C PRO A 143 0.56 7.51 1.28
N GLY A 144 0.48 8.50 0.38
CA GLY A 144 1.65 9.25 -0.08
C GLY A 144 1.25 10.51 -0.86
N HIS A 145 2.16 10.98 -1.69
CA HIS A 145 2.08 12.27 -2.39
C HIS A 145 0.80 12.44 -3.22
N LYS A 146 0.40 11.45 -4.00
CA LYS A 146 -0.84 11.51 -4.81
C LYS A 146 -2.10 11.53 -3.95
N GLY A 147 -2.10 10.84 -2.82
CA GLY A 147 -3.16 10.91 -1.83
C GLY A 147 -3.26 12.29 -1.19
N ALA A 148 -2.11 12.94 -0.93
CA ALA A 148 -2.05 14.30 -0.41
C ALA A 148 -2.62 15.31 -1.41
N GLN A 149 -2.36 15.18 -2.71
CA GLN A 149 -2.98 16.00 -3.74
C GLN A 149 -4.52 15.89 -3.70
N TYR A 150 -5.04 14.68 -3.53
CA TYR A 150 -6.49 14.49 -3.38
C TYR A 150 -7.03 15.12 -2.08
N ALA A 151 -6.32 15.00 -0.95
CA ALA A 151 -6.74 15.61 0.31
C ALA A 151 -6.79 17.15 0.22
N ARG A 152 -5.80 17.79 -0.42
CA ARG A 152 -5.83 19.24 -0.74
C ARG A 152 -7.04 19.60 -1.58
N HIS A 153 -7.27 18.81 -2.65
CA HIS A 153 -8.38 19.03 -3.57
C HIS A 153 -9.75 19.01 -2.86
N VAL A 154 -9.94 18.11 -1.89
CA VAL A 154 -11.20 18.06 -1.11
C VAL A 154 -11.22 19.08 0.03
N GLY A 155 -10.15 19.84 0.23
CA GLY A 155 -10.09 21.03 1.06
C GLY A 155 -9.48 20.89 2.45
N PHE A 156 -8.67 19.86 2.70
CA PHE A 156 -7.81 19.86 3.88
C PHE A 156 -6.67 20.87 3.71
N ALA A 157 -6.36 21.61 4.78
CA ALA A 157 -5.20 22.49 4.84
C ALA A 157 -3.91 21.66 4.85
N GLU A 158 -2.80 22.22 4.33
CA GLU A 158 -1.52 21.51 4.21
C GLU A 158 -1.02 20.93 5.53
N ASN A 159 -1.11 21.72 6.61
CA ASN A 159 -0.72 21.31 7.96
C ASN A 159 -1.68 20.29 8.61
N ARG A 160 -2.73 19.87 7.90
CA ARG A 160 -3.70 18.84 8.31
C ARG A 160 -3.68 17.62 7.41
N ILE A 161 -2.64 17.48 6.54
CA ILE A 161 -2.47 16.35 5.64
C ILE A 161 -1.21 15.59 6.02
N PHE A 162 -1.36 14.35 6.43
CA PHE A 162 -0.27 13.47 6.84
C PHE A 162 -0.12 12.33 5.84
N GLN A 163 1.12 11.90 5.58
CA GLN A 163 1.45 10.83 4.64
C GLN A 163 2.07 9.64 5.37
N GLY A 164 1.82 8.43 4.88
CA GLY A 164 2.32 7.17 5.47
C GLY A 164 1.22 6.23 5.97
N LEU A 165 -0.01 6.38 5.43
CA LEU A 165 -1.16 5.55 5.82
C LEU A 165 -0.95 4.06 5.58
N TYR A 166 -0.21 3.68 4.54
CA TYR A 166 -0.01 2.28 4.16
C TYR A 166 1.42 1.82 4.39
N THR A 167 1.55 0.60 4.84
CA THR A 167 2.79 -0.15 4.97
C THR A 167 2.58 -1.57 4.40
N CYS A 168 3.59 -2.42 4.44
CA CYS A 168 3.46 -3.85 4.16
C CYS A 168 3.97 -4.66 5.36
N ASP A 169 3.86 -5.99 5.29
CA ASP A 169 4.49 -6.87 6.28
C ASP A 169 6.02 -6.89 6.07
N THR A 170 6.69 -5.89 6.66
CA THR A 170 8.13 -5.74 6.54
C THR A 170 8.90 -6.90 7.17
N ASN A 171 8.32 -7.63 8.14
CA ASN A 171 8.94 -8.80 8.74
C ASN A 171 9.00 -9.98 7.75
N LEU A 172 8.07 -10.02 6.80
CA LEU A 172 8.05 -11.04 5.75
C LEU A 172 9.00 -10.71 4.58
N PHE A 173 8.98 -9.48 4.10
CA PHE A 173 9.68 -9.13 2.85
C PHE A 173 11.09 -8.57 3.04
N ARG A 174 11.35 -7.81 4.11
CA ARG A 174 12.66 -7.15 4.34
C ARG A 174 13.82 -8.12 4.58
N PRO A 175 13.66 -9.25 5.27
CA PRO A 175 14.74 -10.24 5.41
C PRO A 175 15.26 -10.74 4.06
N ILE A 176 14.40 -10.81 3.02
CA ILE A 176 14.79 -11.18 1.65
C ILE A 176 15.75 -10.12 1.07
N GLY A 177 15.37 -8.84 1.18
CA GLY A 177 16.20 -7.72 0.70
C GLY A 177 17.53 -7.66 1.44
N ILE A 178 17.52 -7.79 2.76
CA ILE A 178 18.75 -7.83 3.56
C ILE A 178 19.63 -9.00 3.14
N GLY A 179 19.09 -10.22 3.06
CA GLY A 179 19.84 -11.41 2.66
C GLY A 179 20.36 -11.32 1.22
N ARG A 180 19.59 -10.72 0.30
CA ARG A 180 19.99 -10.51 -1.11
C ARG A 180 21.20 -9.61 -1.25
N HIS A 181 21.33 -8.58 -0.40
CA HIS A 181 22.39 -7.57 -0.49
C HIS A 181 23.46 -7.69 0.62
N ALA A 182 23.30 -8.59 1.61
CA ALA A 182 24.26 -8.83 2.69
C ALA A 182 25.49 -9.65 2.23
N VAL A 183 25.36 -10.40 1.14
CA VAL A 183 26.47 -11.21 0.64
C VAL A 183 27.40 -10.30 -0.14
N SER A 184 28.61 -10.15 0.41
CA SER A 184 29.74 -9.39 -0.11
C SER A 184 29.92 -9.52 -1.63
N ASP A 185 30.66 -8.59 -2.24
CA ASP A 185 31.02 -8.42 -3.66
C ASP A 185 31.49 -9.69 -4.43
N GLU A 186 31.62 -10.81 -3.74
CA GLU A 186 32.09 -12.10 -4.26
C GLU A 186 31.04 -12.91 -5.04
N ARG A 187 29.73 -12.53 -4.99
CA ARG A 187 28.78 -13.16 -5.93
C ARG A 187 29.06 -12.64 -7.32
N GLU A 188 29.46 -13.55 -8.18
CA GLU A 188 29.53 -13.32 -9.62
C GLU A 188 28.31 -12.51 -10.08
N PRO A 189 28.46 -11.42 -10.85
CA PRO A 189 27.34 -10.64 -11.39
C PRO A 189 26.30 -11.53 -12.09
N ASN A 190 26.71 -12.70 -12.57
CA ASN A 190 25.87 -13.70 -13.23
C ASN A 190 24.89 -14.43 -12.32
N GLN A 191 24.95 -14.26 -10.99
CA GLN A 191 24.04 -14.94 -10.05
C GLN A 191 22.75 -14.15 -9.75
N TRP A 192 22.61 -12.90 -10.25
CA TRP A 192 21.35 -12.18 -10.12
C TRP A 192 20.26 -12.85 -10.97
N PRO A 193 19.05 -13.13 -10.42
CA PRO A 193 18.01 -13.86 -11.14
C PRO A 193 17.56 -13.16 -12.43
N ALA A 194 17.41 -13.93 -13.51
CA ALA A 194 16.98 -13.43 -14.82
C ALA A 194 15.46 -13.55 -14.97
N VAL A 195 14.69 -12.94 -14.05
CA VAL A 195 13.25 -13.04 -13.96
C VAL A 195 12.64 -11.66 -13.73
N PHE A 196 11.71 -11.29 -14.59
CA PHE A 196 10.76 -10.21 -14.36
C PHE A 196 9.56 -10.77 -13.59
N LEU A 197 9.11 -10.07 -12.55
CA LEU A 197 8.01 -10.51 -11.69
C LEU A 197 6.89 -9.49 -11.69
N PHE A 198 5.68 -9.94 -11.99
CA PHE A 198 4.43 -9.21 -11.76
C PHE A 198 3.61 -9.93 -10.68
N ILE A 199 3.05 -9.17 -9.73
CA ILE A 199 2.10 -9.67 -8.73
C ILE A 199 0.88 -8.76 -8.68
N GLY A 200 -0.31 -9.32 -8.91
CA GLY A 200 -1.57 -8.57 -8.84
C GLY A 200 -2.74 -9.28 -9.48
N GLN A 201 -3.93 -8.70 -9.35
CA GLN A 201 -5.11 -9.19 -10.06
C GLN A 201 -4.90 -9.09 -11.58
N LEU A 202 -5.30 -10.11 -12.33
CA LEU A 202 -5.19 -10.13 -13.79
C LEU A 202 -6.44 -9.50 -14.42
N ILE A 203 -6.53 -8.17 -14.31
CA ILE A 203 -7.63 -7.34 -14.80
C ILE A 203 -7.09 -6.12 -15.57
N GLU A 204 -7.95 -5.52 -16.39
CA GLU A 204 -7.61 -4.40 -17.28
C GLU A 204 -6.81 -3.29 -16.58
N ARG A 205 -7.31 -2.79 -15.46
CA ARG A 205 -6.66 -1.68 -14.76
C ARG A 205 -5.21 -1.96 -14.30
N LYS A 206 -4.81 -3.23 -14.26
CA LYS A 206 -3.45 -3.65 -13.93
C LYS A 206 -2.51 -3.66 -15.14
N GLY A 207 -3.02 -3.33 -16.34
CA GLY A 207 -2.21 -3.15 -17.54
C GLY A 207 -1.64 -4.46 -18.09
N ILE A 208 -2.37 -5.58 -17.96
CA ILE A 208 -1.88 -6.90 -18.36
C ILE A 208 -1.60 -6.97 -19.87
N ASP A 209 -2.44 -6.35 -20.72
CA ASP A 209 -2.22 -6.33 -22.16
C ASP A 209 -0.99 -5.49 -22.52
N VAL A 210 -0.78 -4.35 -21.82
CA VAL A 210 0.42 -3.52 -21.98
C VAL A 210 1.69 -4.31 -21.59
N LEU A 211 1.62 -5.09 -20.50
CA LEU A 211 2.72 -5.94 -20.06
C LEU A 211 3.04 -7.02 -21.09
N LEU A 212 2.01 -7.69 -21.61
CA LEU A 212 2.17 -8.73 -22.63
C LEU A 212 2.83 -8.18 -23.90
N GLU A 213 2.29 -7.08 -24.43
CA GLU A 213 2.81 -6.42 -25.64
C GLU A 213 4.27 -5.98 -25.43
N ALA A 214 4.55 -5.32 -24.32
CA ALA A 214 5.91 -4.88 -23.99
C ALA A 214 6.89 -6.05 -23.86
N TYR A 215 6.47 -7.14 -23.21
CA TYR A 215 7.32 -8.31 -23.06
C TYR A 215 7.60 -9.02 -24.37
N GLN A 216 6.61 -9.12 -25.27
CA GLN A 216 6.79 -9.67 -26.62
C GLN A 216 7.79 -8.82 -27.42
N LYS A 217 7.69 -7.49 -27.39
CA LYS A 217 8.63 -6.56 -28.03
C LYS A 217 10.05 -6.71 -27.46
N TYR A 218 10.18 -6.76 -26.13
CA TYR A 218 11.45 -7.02 -25.45
C TYR A 218 12.09 -8.31 -25.94
N ARG A 219 11.35 -9.42 -25.98
CA ARG A 219 11.88 -10.70 -26.44
C ARG A 219 12.35 -10.67 -27.88
N ALA A 220 11.61 -9.98 -28.76
CA ALA A 220 11.96 -9.84 -30.18
C ALA A 220 13.25 -9.01 -30.39
N GLN A 221 13.52 -8.06 -29.50
CA GLN A 221 14.67 -7.15 -29.59
C GLN A 221 15.88 -7.64 -28.79
N CYS A 222 15.72 -8.65 -27.94
CA CYS A 222 16.79 -9.15 -27.08
C CYS A 222 17.87 -9.87 -27.90
N GLY A 223 19.10 -9.37 -27.87
CA GLY A 223 20.25 -9.97 -28.59
C GLY A 223 20.85 -11.20 -27.92
N GLY A 224 20.28 -11.67 -26.79
CA GLY A 224 20.72 -12.83 -26.02
C GLY A 224 19.56 -13.68 -25.53
N THR A 225 19.73 -14.37 -24.39
CA THR A 225 18.64 -15.11 -23.76
C THR A 225 17.73 -14.15 -23.01
N PRO A 226 16.47 -13.97 -23.44
CA PRO A 226 15.53 -13.11 -22.74
C PRO A 226 15.23 -13.62 -21.33
N TRP A 227 15.06 -12.70 -20.38
CA TRP A 227 14.58 -13.06 -19.05
C TRP A 227 13.15 -13.57 -19.10
N GLU A 228 12.80 -14.50 -18.23
CA GLU A 228 11.42 -14.96 -18.06
C GLU A 228 10.54 -13.89 -17.43
N LEU A 229 9.25 -13.94 -17.73
CA LEU A 229 8.23 -13.15 -17.05
C LEU A 229 7.36 -14.08 -16.19
N TRP A 230 7.45 -13.93 -14.87
CA TRP A 230 6.59 -14.63 -13.93
C TRP A 230 5.41 -13.74 -13.56
N VAL A 231 4.20 -14.28 -13.72
CA VAL A 231 2.95 -13.56 -13.48
C VAL A 231 2.18 -14.26 -12.37
N VAL A 232 2.03 -13.57 -11.24
CA VAL A 232 1.34 -14.04 -10.04
C VAL A 232 0.00 -13.33 -9.93
N GLY A 233 -1.07 -14.11 -9.80
CA GLY A 233 -2.42 -13.61 -9.63
C GLY A 233 -3.44 -14.41 -10.41
N GLN A 234 -4.67 -13.94 -10.36
CA GLN A 234 -5.80 -14.52 -11.08
C GLN A 234 -6.73 -13.41 -11.58
N GLY A 235 -7.51 -13.72 -12.60
CA GLY A 235 -8.48 -12.81 -13.20
C GLY A 235 -8.72 -13.14 -14.67
N PRO A 236 -9.68 -12.45 -15.31
CA PRO A 236 -10.10 -12.74 -16.68
C PRO A 236 -8.96 -12.61 -17.71
N TYR A 237 -7.94 -11.78 -17.43
CA TYR A 237 -6.80 -11.59 -18.33
C TYR A 237 -5.75 -12.72 -18.27
N ALA A 238 -5.93 -13.74 -17.43
CA ALA A 238 -5.04 -14.90 -17.40
C ALA A 238 -4.97 -15.59 -18.77
N ALA A 239 -6.11 -15.72 -19.47
CA ALA A 239 -6.21 -16.35 -20.77
C ALA A 239 -5.33 -15.69 -21.86
N HIS A 240 -5.10 -14.36 -21.78
CA HIS A 240 -4.23 -13.65 -22.72
C HIS A 240 -2.75 -14.03 -22.58
N LEU A 241 -2.37 -14.51 -21.39
CA LEU A 241 -0.99 -14.87 -21.04
C LEU A 241 -0.69 -16.36 -21.20
N GLU A 242 -1.72 -17.18 -21.40
CA GLU A 242 -1.58 -18.63 -21.62
C GLU A 242 -0.80 -18.93 -22.90
N ASN A 243 0.07 -19.92 -22.84
CA ASN A 243 0.89 -20.38 -23.98
C ASN A 243 1.81 -19.29 -24.59
N GLN A 244 2.03 -18.18 -23.94
CA GLN A 244 2.97 -17.17 -24.38
C GLN A 244 4.42 -17.57 -24.07
N ALA A 245 5.30 -17.49 -25.06
CA ALA A 245 6.70 -17.90 -24.89
C ALA A 245 7.40 -17.07 -23.80
N GLY A 246 8.04 -17.76 -22.86
CA GLY A 246 8.79 -17.14 -21.74
C GLY A 246 7.94 -16.57 -20.62
N ILE A 247 6.64 -16.71 -20.66
CA ILE A 247 5.73 -16.33 -19.58
C ILE A 247 5.38 -17.55 -18.72
N ARG A 248 5.55 -17.42 -17.42
CA ARG A 248 5.14 -18.40 -16.42
C ARG A 248 3.97 -17.85 -15.62
N LEU A 249 2.79 -18.44 -15.78
CA LEU A 249 1.63 -18.16 -14.94
C LEU A 249 1.75 -18.94 -13.63
N CYS A 250 1.84 -18.21 -12.51
CA CYS A 250 2.00 -18.80 -11.19
C CYS A 250 0.65 -18.99 -10.46
N GLY A 251 -0.46 -18.43 -10.98
CA GLY A 251 -1.74 -18.43 -10.32
C GLY A 251 -1.77 -17.55 -9.05
N PHE A 252 -2.83 -17.69 -8.26
CA PHE A 252 -2.91 -17.01 -6.96
C PHE A 252 -1.84 -17.56 -6.00
N ARG A 253 -1.22 -16.68 -5.23
CA ARG A 253 -0.22 -17.02 -4.21
C ARG A 253 -0.52 -16.29 -2.90
N THR A 254 -0.23 -16.95 -1.79
CA THR A 254 -0.25 -16.35 -0.47
C THR A 254 0.89 -15.34 -0.31
N PRO A 255 0.84 -14.42 0.68
CA PRO A 255 1.94 -13.48 0.92
C PRO A 255 3.29 -14.18 1.11
N GLN A 256 3.34 -15.34 1.79
CA GLN A 256 4.54 -16.12 2.01
C GLN A 256 5.11 -16.69 0.69
N GLU A 257 4.25 -17.20 -0.17
CA GLU A 257 4.65 -17.68 -1.50
C GLU A 257 5.08 -16.52 -2.41
N CYS A 258 4.42 -15.34 -2.32
CA CYS A 258 4.84 -14.13 -3.02
C CYS A 258 6.25 -13.70 -2.57
N ALA A 259 6.54 -13.77 -1.28
CA ALA A 259 7.87 -13.49 -0.73
C ALA A 259 8.94 -14.44 -1.29
N GLN A 260 8.63 -15.73 -1.42
CA GLN A 260 9.53 -16.71 -2.04
C GLN A 260 9.79 -16.38 -3.51
N LEU A 261 8.74 -16.06 -4.29
CA LEU A 261 8.90 -15.66 -5.69
C LEU A 261 9.68 -14.34 -5.83
N MET A 262 9.51 -13.39 -4.91
CA MET A 262 10.32 -12.18 -4.88
C MET A 262 11.80 -12.49 -4.61
N ALA A 263 12.11 -13.51 -3.78
CA ALA A 263 13.49 -13.93 -3.54
C ALA A 263 14.16 -14.49 -4.81
N GLU A 264 13.40 -15.10 -5.70
CA GLU A 264 13.85 -15.70 -6.96
C GLU A 264 13.77 -14.76 -8.17
N ALA A 265 13.15 -13.58 -8.01
CA ALA A 265 13.01 -12.59 -9.07
C ALA A 265 14.20 -11.63 -9.16
N GLY A 266 14.40 -11.03 -10.34
CA GLY A 266 15.45 -10.04 -10.60
C GLY A 266 14.94 -8.61 -10.67
N VAL A 267 13.73 -8.39 -11.21
CA VAL A 267 13.09 -7.07 -11.35
C VAL A 267 11.59 -7.22 -11.10
N PHE A 268 11.03 -6.30 -10.35
CA PHE A 268 9.58 -6.23 -10.15
C PHE A 268 8.94 -5.24 -11.14
N ILE A 269 7.79 -5.61 -11.71
CA ILE A 269 7.07 -4.79 -12.70
C ILE A 269 5.63 -4.58 -12.26
N LEU A 270 5.15 -3.32 -12.26
CA LEU A 270 3.75 -2.98 -12.03
C LEU A 270 3.24 -2.00 -13.09
N PRO A 271 2.67 -2.51 -14.21
CA PRO A 271 2.26 -1.70 -15.35
C PRO A 271 0.85 -1.11 -15.19
N SER A 272 0.36 -0.94 -13.97
CA SER A 272 -1.01 -0.54 -13.69
C SER A 272 -1.41 0.73 -14.42
N LEU A 273 -2.49 0.68 -15.19
CA LEU A 273 -3.13 1.87 -15.77
C LEU A 273 -3.63 2.77 -14.64
N TRP A 274 -4.07 2.14 -13.56
CA TRP A 274 -4.53 2.83 -12.37
C TRP A 274 -4.48 1.91 -11.13
N ASP A 275 -3.89 2.42 -10.06
CA ASP A 275 -3.88 1.78 -8.74
C ASP A 275 -3.85 2.83 -7.64
N HIS A 276 -4.68 2.66 -6.62
CA HIS A 276 -4.74 3.63 -5.51
C HIS A 276 -3.40 3.81 -4.81
N TRP A 277 -2.73 2.71 -4.48
CA TRP A 277 -1.39 2.72 -3.91
C TRP A 277 -0.48 1.71 -4.62
N GLY A 278 -0.85 0.44 -4.61
CA GLY A 278 0.00 -0.64 -5.09
C GLY A 278 0.99 -1.08 -4.03
N VAL A 279 0.47 -1.61 -2.92
CA VAL A 279 1.29 -2.08 -1.77
C VAL A 279 2.40 -3.03 -2.21
N VAL A 280 2.17 -3.82 -3.24
CA VAL A 280 3.16 -4.75 -3.80
C VAL A 280 4.46 -4.05 -4.26
N VAL A 281 4.42 -2.75 -4.60
CA VAL A 281 5.64 -1.95 -4.86
C VAL A 281 6.47 -1.83 -3.59
N HIS A 282 5.82 -1.59 -2.43
CA HIS A 282 6.50 -1.54 -1.15
C HIS A 282 7.06 -2.92 -0.75
N GLU A 283 6.30 -3.98 -0.96
CA GLU A 283 6.76 -5.36 -0.75
C GLU A 283 8.01 -5.67 -1.60
N ALA A 284 7.99 -5.32 -2.88
CA ALA A 284 9.12 -5.49 -3.79
C ALA A 284 10.35 -4.66 -3.39
N THR A 285 10.14 -3.40 -2.94
CA THR A 285 11.26 -2.59 -2.43
C THR A 285 11.83 -3.14 -1.13
N CYS A 286 11.00 -3.66 -0.23
CA CYS A 286 11.47 -4.38 0.97
C CYS A 286 12.28 -5.63 0.61
N ALA A 287 11.85 -6.38 -0.42
CA ALA A 287 12.57 -7.55 -0.93
C ALA A 287 13.87 -7.19 -1.70
N GLY A 288 14.21 -5.91 -1.78
CA GLY A 288 15.42 -5.43 -2.44
C GLY A 288 15.41 -5.61 -3.95
N LEU A 289 14.24 -5.56 -4.59
CA LEU A 289 14.08 -5.62 -6.04
C LEU A 289 14.11 -4.23 -6.67
N PRO A 290 14.78 -4.01 -7.79
CA PRO A 290 14.52 -2.84 -8.61
C PRO A 290 13.09 -2.90 -9.14
N VAL A 291 12.48 -1.73 -9.30
CA VAL A 291 11.06 -1.61 -9.64
C VAL A 291 10.88 -0.87 -10.95
N ILE A 292 10.11 -1.44 -11.87
CA ILE A 292 9.54 -0.72 -13.02
C ILE A 292 8.06 -0.56 -12.77
N ALA A 293 7.60 0.68 -12.59
CA ALA A 293 6.19 0.93 -12.30
C ALA A 293 5.64 2.12 -13.09
N SER A 294 4.37 2.03 -13.45
CA SER A 294 3.71 3.11 -14.18
C SER A 294 3.39 4.31 -13.29
N HIS A 295 3.25 5.49 -13.89
CA HIS A 295 2.70 6.66 -13.23
C HIS A 295 1.24 6.48 -12.76
N GLY A 296 0.53 5.46 -13.24
CA GLY A 296 -0.83 5.14 -12.81
C GLY A 296 -0.92 4.60 -11.37
N CYS A 297 0.17 4.10 -10.82
CA CYS A 297 0.24 3.60 -9.44
C CYS A 297 0.56 4.72 -8.44
N GLY A 298 -0.14 4.72 -7.29
CA GLY A 298 0.06 5.72 -6.24
C GLY A 298 1.46 5.67 -5.63
N ALA A 299 1.94 4.49 -5.28
CA ALA A 299 3.23 4.27 -4.62
C ALA A 299 4.44 4.66 -5.49
N THR A 300 4.27 4.69 -6.82
CA THR A 300 5.35 5.01 -7.75
C THR A 300 5.98 6.37 -7.44
N ALA A 301 5.16 7.37 -7.12
CA ALA A 301 5.65 8.73 -6.84
C ALA A 301 6.52 8.82 -5.56
N ASP A 302 6.35 7.86 -4.65
CA ASP A 302 7.00 7.89 -3.33
C ASP A 302 8.11 6.83 -3.21
N LEU A 303 7.97 5.68 -3.88
CA LEU A 303 8.83 4.50 -3.72
C LEU A 303 9.68 4.17 -4.94
N VAL A 304 9.52 4.87 -6.08
CA VAL A 304 10.34 4.63 -7.27
C VAL A 304 10.99 5.93 -7.72
N ARG A 305 12.30 5.91 -7.87
CA ARG A 305 13.10 7.03 -8.37
C ARG A 305 13.92 6.57 -9.58
N ASP A 306 13.72 7.24 -10.71
CA ASP A 306 14.36 6.91 -11.97
C ASP A 306 15.89 6.87 -11.85
N GLY A 307 16.48 5.78 -12.31
CA GLY A 307 17.93 5.56 -12.27
C GLY A 307 18.51 5.29 -10.87
N PHE A 308 17.72 5.41 -9.79
CA PHE A 308 18.17 5.16 -8.43
C PHE A 308 17.77 3.76 -7.93
N ASN A 309 16.49 3.43 -7.97
CA ASN A 309 16.00 2.11 -7.54
C ASN A 309 15.07 1.45 -8.57
N GLY A 310 14.91 2.03 -9.74
CA GLY A 310 14.06 1.53 -10.80
C GLY A 310 13.77 2.58 -11.84
N TYR A 311 12.65 2.42 -12.51
CA TYR A 311 12.14 3.39 -13.49
C TYR A 311 10.63 3.54 -13.41
N THR A 312 10.19 4.74 -13.75
CA THR A 312 8.77 5.07 -13.91
C THR A 312 8.44 5.34 -15.37
N TYR A 313 7.19 5.14 -15.77
CA TYR A 313 6.77 5.41 -17.14
C TYR A 313 5.29 5.79 -17.25
N PRO A 314 4.88 6.52 -18.31
CA PRO A 314 3.49 6.86 -18.56
C PRO A 314 2.74 5.65 -19.17
N ALA A 315 1.83 5.03 -18.43
CA ALA A 315 0.95 4.00 -19.00
C ALA A 315 -0.27 4.63 -19.72
N PRO A 316 -0.79 3.97 -20.78
CA PRO A 316 -0.32 2.74 -21.39
C PRO A 316 0.74 3.00 -22.48
N ASP A 317 1.99 2.65 -22.24
CA ASP A 317 3.06 2.77 -23.24
C ASP A 317 3.90 1.48 -23.27
N ALA A 318 3.52 0.56 -24.16
CA ALA A 318 4.17 -0.73 -24.28
C ALA A 318 5.59 -0.62 -24.90
N ASP A 319 5.83 0.36 -25.75
CA ASP A 319 7.14 0.57 -26.36
C ASP A 319 8.16 1.07 -25.32
N TYR A 320 7.74 2.04 -24.51
CA TYR A 320 8.58 2.54 -23.43
C TYR A 320 8.84 1.45 -22.37
N LEU A 321 7.82 0.67 -22.01
CA LEU A 321 7.99 -0.45 -21.08
C LEU A 321 8.94 -1.52 -21.66
N ALA A 322 8.83 -1.86 -22.94
CA ALA A 322 9.75 -2.80 -23.61
C ALA A 322 11.20 -2.31 -23.56
N HIS A 323 11.43 -1.02 -23.80
CA HIS A 323 12.74 -0.40 -23.66
C HIS A 323 13.28 -0.52 -22.23
N LEU A 324 12.45 -0.26 -21.20
CA LEU A 324 12.84 -0.40 -19.79
C LEU A 324 13.15 -1.86 -19.42
N LEU A 325 12.42 -2.84 -19.97
CA LEU A 325 12.74 -4.26 -19.80
C LEU A 325 14.12 -4.59 -20.39
N GLY A 326 14.44 -4.02 -21.57
CA GLY A 326 15.74 -4.17 -22.21
C GLY A 326 16.90 -3.65 -21.36
N ILE A 327 16.78 -2.46 -20.80
CA ILE A 327 17.78 -1.87 -19.89
C ILE A 327 17.91 -2.72 -18.63
N SER A 328 16.77 -3.15 -18.06
CA SER A 328 16.71 -3.86 -16.79
C SER A 328 17.17 -5.31 -16.89
N GLY A 329 17.29 -5.87 -18.08
CA GLY A 329 17.89 -7.17 -18.35
C GLY A 329 19.41 -7.24 -18.07
N ASN A 330 20.02 -6.15 -17.60
CA ASN A 330 21.40 -6.13 -17.13
C ASN A 330 21.44 -6.46 -15.62
N ARG A 331 22.01 -7.60 -15.27
CA ARG A 331 22.06 -8.13 -13.89
C ARG A 331 22.83 -7.24 -12.92
N GLN A 332 23.94 -6.64 -13.34
CA GLN A 332 24.75 -5.75 -12.50
C GLN A 332 23.96 -4.48 -12.16
N TRP A 333 23.28 -3.93 -13.15
CA TRP A 333 22.40 -2.80 -12.99
C TRP A 333 21.22 -3.14 -12.04
N ALA A 334 20.53 -4.25 -12.26
CA ALA A 334 19.43 -4.69 -11.44
C ALA A 334 19.83 -4.85 -9.95
N ARG A 335 21.01 -5.45 -9.71
CA ARG A 335 21.56 -5.60 -8.35
C ARG A 335 21.80 -4.25 -7.67
N ALA A 336 22.43 -3.31 -8.36
CA ALA A 336 22.71 -1.98 -7.81
C ALA A 336 21.44 -1.23 -7.42
N LEU A 337 20.44 -1.22 -8.30
CA LEU A 337 19.18 -0.55 -8.03
C LEU A 337 18.36 -1.26 -6.95
N GLY A 338 18.44 -2.59 -6.84
CA GLY A 338 17.76 -3.34 -5.80
C GLY A 338 18.25 -2.98 -4.39
N ALA A 339 19.54 -2.71 -4.19
CA ALA A 339 20.07 -2.25 -2.90
C ALA A 339 19.46 -0.90 -2.49
N ASN A 340 19.30 0.02 -3.45
CA ASN A 340 18.67 1.31 -3.22
C ASN A 340 17.16 1.18 -2.95
N SER A 341 16.49 0.18 -3.55
CA SER A 341 15.09 -0.14 -3.24
C SER A 341 14.89 -0.46 -1.75
N LEU A 342 15.77 -1.29 -1.19
CA LEU A 342 15.70 -1.64 0.22
C LEU A 342 15.81 -0.38 1.12
N GLN A 343 16.68 0.57 0.78
CA GLN A 343 16.80 1.83 1.53
C GLN A 343 15.50 2.65 1.48
N LEU A 344 14.83 2.76 0.33
CA LEU A 344 13.59 3.51 0.21
C LEU A 344 12.43 2.86 0.97
N SER A 345 12.45 1.54 1.13
CA SER A 345 11.38 0.80 1.81
C SER A 345 11.14 1.25 3.26
N TYR A 346 12.17 1.75 3.94
CA TYR A 346 12.07 2.19 5.34
C TYR A 346 11.18 3.44 5.54
N GLN A 347 10.86 4.17 4.46
CA GLN A 347 10.00 5.35 4.54
C GLN A 347 8.54 5.03 4.92
N PHE A 348 8.10 3.77 4.74
CA PHE A 348 6.74 3.32 5.00
C PHE A 348 6.70 2.15 5.99
N ASP A 349 7.63 2.15 6.95
CA ASP A 349 7.73 1.11 8.00
C ASP A 349 6.52 1.12 8.94
N PRO A 350 6.04 -0.05 9.43
CA PRO A 350 5.02 -0.13 10.47
C PRO A 350 5.33 0.68 11.73
N ALA A 351 6.60 0.76 12.12
CA ALA A 351 7.03 1.59 13.27
C ALA A 351 6.83 3.09 12.98
N ARG A 352 7.10 3.54 11.74
CA ARG A 352 6.81 4.91 11.34
C ARG A 352 5.31 5.20 11.32
N PHE A 353 4.49 4.26 10.84
CA PHE A 353 3.03 4.39 10.94
C PHE A 353 2.60 4.58 12.40
N ALA A 354 3.12 3.76 13.31
CA ALA A 354 2.82 3.89 14.73
C ALA A 354 3.23 5.26 15.29
N TYR A 355 4.44 5.72 15.03
CA TYR A 355 4.90 7.06 15.42
C TYR A 355 3.99 8.17 14.89
N LEU A 356 3.59 8.10 13.62
CA LEU A 356 2.69 9.10 13.03
C LEU A 356 1.35 9.15 13.75
N VAL A 357 0.75 8.00 14.04
CA VAL A 357 -0.58 7.92 14.67
C VAL A 357 -0.55 8.28 16.16
N LEU A 358 0.47 7.83 16.88
CA LEU A 358 0.51 7.95 18.33
C LEU A 358 1.08 9.29 18.82
N GLU A 359 2.03 9.87 18.08
CA GLU A 359 2.80 11.02 18.52
C GLU A 359 2.69 12.20 17.56
N TYR A 360 3.07 12.03 16.29
CA TYR A 360 3.24 13.15 15.37
C TYR A 360 1.92 13.86 15.02
N ILE A 361 0.90 13.11 14.61
CA ILE A 361 -0.41 13.68 14.27
C ILE A 361 -1.03 14.39 15.49
N PRO A 362 -1.14 13.77 16.68
CA PRO A 362 -1.64 14.46 17.87
C PRO A 362 -0.87 15.71 18.21
N SER A 363 0.48 15.68 18.18
CA SER A 363 1.30 16.85 18.53
C SER A 363 1.08 18.03 17.59
N VAL A 364 0.94 17.78 16.28
CA VAL A 364 0.64 18.85 15.31
C VAL A 364 -0.75 19.41 15.53
N LEU A 365 -1.74 18.52 15.80
CA LEU A 365 -3.13 18.94 15.99
C LEU A 365 -3.34 19.75 17.28
N GLN A 366 -2.56 19.50 18.33
CA GLN A 366 -2.61 20.26 19.58
C GLN A 366 -2.04 21.68 19.43
N ASN A 367 -1.08 21.88 18.51
CA ASN A 367 -0.37 23.15 18.33
C ASN A 367 -0.94 24.03 17.22
N THR A 368 -2.08 23.66 16.62
CA THR A 368 -2.76 24.39 15.54
C THR A 368 -4.23 24.66 15.86
#